data_491b8d39b715e4f36e8c0594e548abdc
#
_entry.id   491b8d39b715e4f36e8c0594e548abdc
#
_cell.length_a   1.000
_cell.length_b   1.000
_cell.length_c   1.000
_cell.angle_alpha   90.00
_cell.angle_beta   90.00
_cell.angle_gamma   90.00
#
_symmetry.space_group_name_H-M   'P 1'
#
loop_
_entity.id
_entity.type
_entity.pdbx_description
1 polymer ?
#
loop_
_entity_poly.entity_id
_entity_poly.type
_entity_poly.pdbx_seq_one_letter_code
_entity_poly.pdbx_strand_id
1 'polypeptide(L)'
;MEFIEFLESYSGALTVIVTVVYVIATIFICFANIKSAKASHDQIAESQKQFEETKRLECMPFLQMEISHDGVTPEFDLELPLCSEDIEYPITKTVKLKNVGNGTATTITYSWNYKGNDISKSDYPPINAIMKGDAYYILICCDANETLPSETSATLTLQYNDLLGYSYEQKV
;
A
#
# COMPACT_ATOMS: atom_id res chain seq x y z
N MET A 1 -81.20 -3.66 10.69
CA MET A 1 -81.38 -3.47 9.25
C MET A 1 -80.70 -2.17 8.74
N GLU A 2 -80.83 -1.05 9.39
CA GLU A 2 -80.34 0.26 8.94
C GLU A 2 -78.77 0.31 8.69
N PHE A 3 -77.99 -0.41 9.47
CA PHE A 3 -76.53 -0.40 9.30
C PHE A 3 -76.04 -1.12 8.03
N ILE A 4 -76.78 -2.18 7.63
CA ILE A 4 -76.45 -2.94 6.42
C ILE A 4 -76.83 -2.15 5.16
N GLU A 5 -78.00 -1.50 5.17
CA GLU A 5 -78.48 -0.62 4.10
C GLU A 5 -77.58 0.62 3.94
N PHE A 6 -77.04 1.18 5.04
CA PHE A 6 -76.07 2.23 5.04
C PHE A 6 -74.76 1.78 4.40
N LEU A 7 -74.26 0.60 4.76
CA LEU A 7 -73.04 0.02 4.15
C LEU A 7 -73.19 -0.27 2.67
N GLU A 8 -74.33 -0.78 2.20
CA GLU A 8 -74.61 -1.01 0.79
C GLU A 8 -74.65 0.30 -0.01
N SER A 9 -75.31 1.32 0.53
CA SER A 9 -75.45 2.64 -0.13
C SER A 9 -74.12 3.35 -0.27
N TYR A 10 -73.15 3.14 0.64
CA TYR A 10 -71.84 3.78 0.63
C TYR A 10 -70.72 2.85 0.19
N SER A 11 -70.96 1.61 -0.16
CA SER A 11 -69.92 0.61 -0.51
C SER A 11 -69.04 1.05 -1.66
N GLY A 12 -69.59 1.70 -2.68
CA GLY A 12 -68.85 2.22 -3.81
C GLY A 12 -67.86 3.36 -3.41
N ALA A 13 -68.37 4.29 -2.58
CA ALA A 13 -67.49 5.40 -2.10
C ALA A 13 -66.43 4.90 -1.14
N LEU A 14 -66.70 3.94 -0.28
CA LEU A 14 -65.75 3.34 0.65
C LEU A 14 -64.64 2.59 -0.12
N THR A 15 -65.00 1.85 -1.17
CA THR A 15 -64.05 1.15 -2.04
C THR A 15 -63.09 2.12 -2.72
N VAL A 16 -63.59 3.24 -3.23
CA VAL A 16 -62.75 4.28 -3.84
C VAL A 16 -61.79 4.87 -2.84
N ILE A 17 -62.23 5.21 -1.63
CA ILE A 17 -61.37 5.76 -0.57
C ILE A 17 -60.28 4.77 -0.19
N VAL A 18 -60.60 3.50 0.03
CA VAL A 18 -59.63 2.45 0.36
C VAL A 18 -58.60 2.28 -0.76
N THR A 19 -59.08 2.31 -2.02
CA THR A 19 -58.16 2.20 -3.19
C THR A 19 -57.20 3.39 -3.26
N VAL A 20 -57.67 4.61 -3.03
CA VAL A 20 -56.82 5.81 -3.01
C VAL A 20 -55.76 5.71 -1.91
N VAL A 21 -56.16 5.32 -0.70
CA VAL A 21 -55.21 5.12 0.42
C VAL A 21 -54.17 4.07 0.08
N TYR A 22 -54.58 2.94 -0.52
CA TYR A 22 -53.70 1.88 -0.95
C TYR A 22 -52.70 2.36 -2.00
N VAL A 23 -53.14 3.13 -2.99
CA VAL A 23 -52.24 3.69 -4.03
C VAL A 23 -51.21 4.65 -3.41
N ILE A 24 -51.65 5.52 -2.50
CA ILE A 24 -50.76 6.44 -1.78
C ILE A 24 -49.73 5.65 -0.97
N ALA A 25 -50.14 4.64 -0.21
CA ALA A 25 -49.24 3.80 0.57
C ALA A 25 -48.23 3.07 -0.32
N THR A 26 -48.66 2.55 -1.48
CA THR A 26 -47.78 1.88 -2.45
C THR A 26 -46.72 2.84 -3.00
N ILE A 27 -47.09 4.08 -3.30
CA ILE A 27 -46.15 5.10 -3.76
C ILE A 27 -45.08 5.36 -2.69
N PHE A 28 -45.46 5.52 -1.42
CA PHE A 28 -44.53 5.70 -0.32
C PHE A 28 -43.58 4.51 -0.16
N ILE A 29 -44.09 3.29 -0.26
CA ILE A 29 -43.25 2.08 -0.20
C ILE A 29 -42.27 2.04 -1.36
N CYS A 30 -42.69 2.40 -2.58
CA CYS A 30 -41.79 2.48 -3.72
C CYS A 30 -40.63 3.49 -3.49
N PHE A 31 -40.94 4.69 -3.00
CA PHE A 31 -39.92 5.69 -2.67
C PHE A 31 -38.98 5.21 -1.57
N ALA A 32 -39.49 4.58 -0.52
CA ALA A 32 -38.65 4.01 0.53
C ALA A 32 -37.72 2.93 0.01
N ASN A 33 -38.22 2.06 -0.87
CA ASN A 33 -37.43 0.99 -1.48
C ASN A 33 -36.31 1.55 -2.40
N ILE A 34 -36.60 2.58 -3.20
CA ILE A 34 -35.58 3.23 -4.05
C ILE A 34 -34.49 3.85 -3.19
N LYS A 35 -34.87 4.55 -2.11
CA LYS A 35 -33.88 5.15 -1.19
C LYS A 35 -33.04 4.08 -0.49
N SER A 36 -33.66 2.99 -0.05
CA SER A 36 -32.97 1.87 0.59
C SER A 36 -32.02 1.17 -0.38
N ALA A 37 -32.44 0.94 -1.64
CA ALA A 37 -31.61 0.35 -2.67
C ALA A 37 -30.37 1.21 -2.97
N LYS A 38 -30.53 2.53 -3.05
CA LYS A 38 -29.41 3.45 -3.23
C LYS A 38 -28.43 3.40 -2.05
N ALA A 39 -28.94 3.46 -0.82
CA ALA A 39 -28.11 3.37 0.37
C ALA A 39 -27.32 2.04 0.44
N SER A 40 -27.97 0.92 0.07
CA SER A 40 -27.31 -0.39 0.01
C SER A 40 -26.21 -0.43 -1.06
N HIS A 41 -26.45 0.19 -2.22
CA HIS A 41 -25.44 0.28 -3.28
C HIS A 41 -24.22 1.09 -2.82
N ASP A 42 -24.44 2.25 -2.18
CA ASP A 42 -23.37 3.09 -1.66
C ASP A 42 -22.55 2.36 -0.57
N GLN A 43 -23.24 1.61 0.30
CA GLN A 43 -22.59 0.78 1.33
C GLN A 43 -21.73 -0.35 0.74
N ILE A 44 -22.21 -1.00 -0.33
CA ILE A 44 -21.44 -2.03 -1.03
C ILE A 44 -20.16 -1.42 -1.65
N ALA A 45 -20.27 -0.27 -2.31
CA ALA A 45 -19.14 0.41 -2.90
C ALA A 45 -18.10 0.81 -1.85
N GLU A 46 -18.53 1.31 -0.71
CA GLU A 46 -17.63 1.65 0.40
C GLU A 46 -16.96 0.40 1.00
N SER A 47 -17.72 -0.68 1.20
CA SER A 47 -17.17 -1.94 1.69
C SER A 47 -16.14 -2.54 0.75
N GLN A 48 -16.36 -2.45 -0.57
CA GLN A 48 -15.38 -2.88 -1.57
C GLN A 48 -14.09 -2.09 -1.46
N LYS A 49 -14.19 -0.76 -1.35
CA LYS A 49 -13.03 0.11 -1.18
C LYS A 49 -12.24 -0.23 0.09
N GLN A 50 -12.92 -0.41 1.21
CA GLN A 50 -12.28 -0.81 2.47
C GLN A 50 -11.61 -2.18 2.37
N PHE A 51 -12.23 -3.12 1.66
CA PHE A 51 -11.63 -4.44 1.42
C PHE A 51 -10.35 -4.35 0.58
N GLU A 52 -10.34 -3.55 -0.49
CA GLU A 52 -9.16 -3.33 -1.31
C GLU A 52 -8.03 -2.66 -0.52
N GLU A 53 -8.35 -1.64 0.29
CA GLU A 53 -7.37 -0.99 1.18
C GLU A 53 -6.80 -1.96 2.22
N THR A 54 -7.63 -2.77 2.84
CA THR A 54 -7.19 -3.78 3.81
C THR A 54 -6.28 -4.81 3.16
N LYS A 55 -6.67 -5.33 2.00
CA LYS A 55 -5.86 -6.27 1.22
C LYS A 55 -4.51 -5.68 0.83
N ARG A 56 -4.49 -4.39 0.46
CA ARG A 56 -3.24 -3.68 0.17
C ARG A 56 -2.34 -3.62 1.39
N LEU A 57 -2.86 -3.26 2.57
CA LEU A 57 -2.09 -3.19 3.81
C LEU A 57 -1.53 -4.56 4.25
N GLU A 58 -2.29 -5.63 4.02
CA GLU A 58 -1.85 -7.00 4.30
C GLU A 58 -0.69 -7.45 3.40
N CYS A 59 -0.61 -6.93 2.18
CA CYS A 59 0.43 -7.26 1.22
C CYS A 59 1.55 -6.21 1.14
N MET A 60 1.49 -5.14 1.95
CA MET A 60 2.45 -4.05 1.89
C MET A 60 3.81 -4.47 2.45
N PRO A 61 4.89 -4.44 1.65
CA PRO A 61 6.24 -4.62 2.14
C PRO A 61 6.74 -3.34 2.81
N PHE A 62 7.68 -3.48 3.74
CA PHE A 62 8.41 -2.36 4.33
C PHE A 62 9.86 -2.76 4.54
N LEU A 63 10.78 -2.07 3.87
CA LEU A 63 12.21 -2.37 3.94
C LEU A 63 12.86 -1.51 5.02
N GLN A 64 13.25 -2.13 6.12
CA GLN A 64 14.03 -1.50 7.17
C GLN A 64 15.51 -1.59 6.81
N MET A 65 16.23 -0.47 6.91
CA MET A 65 17.66 -0.42 6.72
C MET A 65 18.37 -0.43 8.08
N GLU A 66 19.37 -1.27 8.21
CA GLU A 66 20.27 -1.34 9.37
C GLU A 66 21.72 -1.22 8.84
N ILE A 67 22.50 -0.30 9.39
CA ILE A 67 23.93 -0.17 9.06
C ILE A 67 24.70 -0.95 10.12
N SER A 68 25.43 -1.98 9.72
CA SER A 68 26.31 -2.70 10.62
C SER A 68 27.64 -1.99 10.74
N HIS A 69 28.04 -1.73 11.99
CA HIS A 69 29.33 -1.13 12.33
C HIS A 69 30.34 -2.19 12.78
N ASP A 70 29.87 -3.41 13.02
CA ASP A 70 30.71 -4.47 13.53
C ASP A 70 31.44 -5.13 12.38
N GLY A 71 32.78 -5.20 12.46
CA GLY A 71 33.69 -5.71 11.43
C GLY A 71 33.55 -7.23 11.13
N VAL A 72 32.45 -7.83 11.51
CA VAL A 72 32.03 -9.16 11.07
C VAL A 72 31.24 -8.96 9.79
N THR A 73 31.89 -9.11 8.66
CA THR A 73 31.22 -9.12 7.36
C THR A 73 30.41 -10.42 7.25
N PRO A 74 29.07 -10.36 7.37
CA PRO A 74 28.26 -11.47 6.89
C PRO A 74 28.52 -11.65 5.40
N GLU A 75 28.26 -12.83 4.89
CA GLU A 75 28.21 -13.07 3.47
C GLU A 75 27.29 -11.99 2.84
N PHE A 76 27.83 -11.20 1.89
CA PHE A 76 27.08 -10.12 1.28
C PHE A 76 26.47 -10.58 -0.05
N ASP A 77 25.27 -10.10 -0.33
CA ASP A 77 24.53 -10.45 -1.54
C ASP A 77 24.91 -9.55 -2.72
N LEU A 78 25.41 -8.33 -2.41
CA LEU A 78 25.75 -7.32 -3.40
C LEU A 78 26.87 -6.41 -2.89
N GLU A 79 27.83 -6.11 -3.75
CA GLU A 79 28.89 -5.14 -3.51
C GLU A 79 28.66 -3.87 -4.35
N LEU A 80 28.68 -2.71 -3.69
CA LEU A 80 28.57 -1.40 -4.33
C LEU A 80 29.87 -0.62 -4.16
N PRO A 81 30.74 -0.57 -5.17
CA PRO A 81 31.95 0.24 -5.12
C PRO A 81 31.56 1.74 -5.25
N LEU A 82 31.79 2.52 -4.20
CA LEU A 82 31.69 3.98 -4.19
C LEU A 82 33.09 4.64 -4.38
N CYS A 83 34.11 3.83 -4.62
CA CYS A 83 35.49 4.27 -4.79
C CYS A 83 36.04 3.81 -6.16
N SER A 84 37.08 4.48 -6.64
CA SER A 84 37.80 4.03 -7.83
C SER A 84 38.51 2.70 -7.56
N GLU A 85 38.60 1.84 -8.58
CA GLU A 85 39.14 0.48 -8.50
C GLU A 85 40.59 0.33 -7.98
N ASP A 86 41.31 1.44 -7.77
CA ASP A 86 42.72 1.44 -7.45
C ASP A 86 43.07 1.59 -5.96
N ILE A 87 42.12 1.37 -5.04
CA ILE A 87 42.30 1.63 -3.61
C ILE A 87 42.62 0.35 -2.84
N GLU A 88 43.81 0.32 -2.25
CA GLU A 88 44.39 -0.85 -1.58
C GLU A 88 43.66 -1.25 -0.26
N TYR A 89 42.92 -0.34 0.39
CA TYR A 89 42.18 -0.59 1.64
C TYR A 89 40.87 0.21 1.71
N PRO A 90 39.81 -0.19 1.04
CA PRO A 90 38.56 0.53 1.12
C PRO A 90 37.92 0.38 2.51
N ILE A 91 37.35 1.47 3.03
CA ILE A 91 36.45 1.38 4.18
C ILE A 91 35.13 0.73 3.72
N THR A 92 34.81 -0.39 4.32
CA THR A 92 33.58 -1.11 4.00
C THR A 92 32.50 -0.88 5.05
N LYS A 93 31.26 -0.71 4.62
CA LYS A 93 30.07 -0.69 5.47
C LYS A 93 29.04 -1.67 4.93
N THR A 94 28.50 -2.47 5.81
CA THR A 94 27.43 -3.39 5.43
C THR A 94 26.08 -2.77 5.74
N VAL A 95 25.23 -2.65 4.74
CA VAL A 95 23.84 -2.25 4.86
C VAL A 95 22.97 -3.47 4.73
N LYS A 96 22.18 -3.73 5.75
CA LYS A 96 21.20 -4.80 5.78
C LYS A 96 19.81 -4.22 5.47
N LEU A 97 19.21 -4.68 4.39
CA LEU A 97 17.82 -4.40 4.05
C LEU A 97 16.96 -5.57 4.55
N LYS A 98 16.14 -5.35 5.57
CA LYS A 98 15.24 -6.36 6.13
C LYS A 98 13.80 -6.00 5.80
N ASN A 99 13.06 -6.95 5.23
CA ASN A 99 11.63 -6.75 5.02
C ASN A 99 10.86 -7.04 6.32
N VAL A 100 10.45 -5.99 7.00
CA VAL A 100 9.65 -6.04 8.23
C VAL A 100 8.15 -5.81 7.96
N GLY A 101 7.79 -5.61 6.70
CA GLY A 101 6.40 -5.47 6.26
C GLY A 101 5.64 -6.79 6.22
N ASN A 102 4.41 -6.72 5.76
CA ASN A 102 3.53 -7.89 5.68
C ASN A 102 3.67 -8.65 4.36
N GLY A 103 4.05 -7.98 3.29
CA GLY A 103 4.18 -8.54 1.95
C GLY A 103 5.62 -8.74 1.49
N THR A 104 5.78 -9.30 0.30
CA THR A 104 7.07 -9.44 -0.37
C THR A 104 7.38 -8.18 -1.18
N ALA A 105 8.57 -7.62 -1.02
CA ALA A 105 9.08 -6.58 -1.90
C ALA A 105 9.68 -7.22 -3.15
N THR A 106 9.30 -6.74 -4.34
CA THR A 106 9.77 -7.26 -5.63
C THR A 106 10.36 -6.16 -6.49
N THR A 107 11.23 -6.52 -7.42
CA THR A 107 11.83 -5.58 -8.40
C THR A 107 12.44 -4.36 -7.70
N ILE A 108 13.25 -4.62 -6.67
CA ILE A 108 13.82 -3.58 -5.82
C ILE A 108 14.97 -2.94 -6.59
N THR A 109 14.82 -1.65 -6.87
CA THR A 109 15.86 -0.82 -7.44
C THR A 109 16.33 0.17 -6.38
N TYR A 110 17.59 0.50 -6.43
CA TYR A 110 18.19 1.40 -5.45
C TYR A 110 19.02 2.45 -6.17
N SER A 111 19.04 3.66 -5.63
CA SER A 111 19.91 4.74 -6.03
C SER A 111 20.55 5.34 -4.78
N TRP A 112 21.81 5.68 -4.88
CA TRP A 112 22.58 6.22 -3.79
C TRP A 112 23.06 7.62 -4.16
N ASN A 113 22.73 8.60 -3.32
CA ASN A 113 23.30 9.95 -3.46
C ASN A 113 24.31 10.18 -2.35
N TYR A 114 25.56 10.42 -2.75
CA TYR A 114 26.65 10.72 -1.86
C TYR A 114 27.33 12.01 -2.30
N LYS A 115 27.39 13.03 -1.42
CA LYS A 115 27.96 14.36 -1.71
C LYS A 115 27.43 15.01 -2.99
N GLY A 116 26.15 14.82 -3.33
CA GLY A 116 25.55 15.37 -4.54
C GLY A 116 25.85 14.59 -5.83
N ASN A 117 26.64 13.54 -5.76
CA ASN A 117 26.84 12.62 -6.88
C ASN A 117 25.80 11.49 -6.79
N ASP A 118 24.93 11.42 -7.78
CA ASP A 118 24.02 10.30 -7.93
C ASP A 118 24.75 9.12 -8.56
N ILE A 119 25.05 8.13 -7.75
CA ILE A 119 25.50 6.83 -8.24
C ILE A 119 24.22 6.09 -8.63
N SER A 120 23.85 6.27 -9.90
CA SER A 120 22.60 5.72 -10.40
C SER A 120 22.80 4.33 -10.96
N LYS A 121 21.88 3.59 -10.68
CA LYS A 121 21.10 2.51 -11.17
C LYS A 121 21.50 1.67 -12.37
N SER A 122 22.18 2.19 -13.37
CA SER A 122 22.31 1.51 -14.67
C SER A 122 23.26 0.33 -14.65
N ASP A 123 24.14 0.26 -13.66
CA ASP A 123 25.25 -0.68 -13.65
C ASP A 123 25.01 -1.89 -12.72
N TYR A 124 23.94 -1.84 -11.91
CA TYR A 124 23.66 -2.91 -10.95
C TYR A 124 22.31 -3.58 -11.21
N PRO A 125 22.26 -4.92 -11.17
CA PRO A 125 21.00 -5.64 -11.37
C PRO A 125 20.01 -5.32 -10.23
N PRO A 126 18.70 -5.24 -10.52
CA PRO A 126 17.70 -5.09 -9.49
C PRO A 126 17.70 -6.34 -8.59
N ILE A 127 17.42 -6.13 -7.30
CA ILE A 127 17.15 -7.24 -6.38
C ILE A 127 15.78 -7.80 -6.73
N ASN A 128 15.70 -9.09 -7.03
CA ASN A 128 14.47 -9.69 -7.52
C ASN A 128 13.34 -9.64 -6.49
N ALA A 129 13.61 -10.11 -5.27
CA ALA A 129 12.62 -10.10 -4.19
C ALA A 129 13.28 -10.22 -2.81
N ILE A 130 12.65 -9.59 -1.80
CA ILE A 130 12.92 -9.82 -0.38
C ILE A 130 11.59 -10.21 0.27
N MET A 131 11.48 -11.46 0.71
CA MET A 131 10.28 -11.98 1.35
C MET A 131 10.12 -11.39 2.76
N LYS A 132 8.92 -11.48 3.31
CA LYS A 132 8.64 -11.07 4.69
C LYS A 132 9.58 -11.79 5.67
N GLY A 133 10.31 -11.00 6.46
CA GLY A 133 11.27 -11.49 7.45
C GLY A 133 12.67 -11.73 6.93
N ASP A 134 12.87 -11.83 5.61
CA ASP A 134 14.18 -12.02 4.99
C ASP A 134 14.98 -10.71 4.97
N ALA A 135 16.27 -10.85 4.85
CA ALA A 135 17.20 -9.76 4.73
C ALA A 135 18.10 -9.93 3.50
N TYR A 136 18.55 -8.80 2.97
CA TYR A 136 19.50 -8.69 1.88
C TYR A 136 20.67 -7.80 2.34
N TYR A 137 21.89 -8.23 2.10
CA TYR A 137 23.10 -7.53 2.57
C TYR A 137 23.82 -6.86 1.41
N ILE A 138 24.04 -5.55 1.54
CA ILE A 138 24.75 -4.73 0.57
C ILE A 138 26.05 -4.27 1.21
N LEU A 139 27.17 -4.62 0.61
CA LEU A 139 28.46 -4.11 1.00
C LEU A 139 28.74 -2.79 0.25
N ILE A 140 28.97 -1.73 0.99
CA ILE A 140 29.33 -0.42 0.44
C ILE A 140 30.81 -0.19 0.69
N CYS A 141 31.59 -0.01 -0.37
CA CYS A 141 33.01 0.27 -0.31
C CYS A 141 33.25 1.77 -0.51
N CYS A 142 33.87 2.43 0.46
CA CYS A 142 34.22 3.86 0.42
C CYS A 142 35.74 4.05 0.36
N ASP A 143 36.21 5.19 -0.19
CA ASP A 143 37.61 5.54 -0.20
C ASP A 143 38.15 5.83 1.22
N ALA A 144 39.22 5.16 1.63
CA ALA A 144 39.84 5.34 2.94
C ALA A 144 40.50 6.72 3.11
N ASN A 145 40.91 7.37 2.02
CA ASN A 145 41.51 8.70 2.06
C ASN A 145 40.51 9.83 2.24
N GLU A 146 39.25 9.56 2.04
CA GLU A 146 38.19 10.47 2.44
C GLU A 146 37.89 10.26 3.93
N THR A 147 38.49 11.09 4.80
CA THR A 147 37.95 11.25 6.15
C THR A 147 36.48 11.58 6.01
N LEU A 148 35.62 10.59 6.25
CA LEU A 148 34.18 10.83 6.29
C LEU A 148 33.94 11.94 7.31
N PRO A 149 33.64 13.19 6.90
CA PRO A 149 33.27 14.20 7.86
C PRO A 149 32.10 13.61 8.65
N SER A 150 32.10 13.84 9.94
CA SER A 150 31.04 13.36 10.85
C SER A 150 29.62 13.83 10.45
N GLU A 151 29.52 14.67 9.44
CA GLU A 151 28.29 15.26 8.92
C GLU A 151 27.95 14.85 7.47
N THR A 152 28.66 13.88 6.89
CA THR A 152 28.36 13.48 5.52
C THR A 152 27.10 12.59 5.51
N SER A 153 26.00 13.16 5.08
CA SER A 153 24.76 12.38 4.84
C SER A 153 24.83 11.73 3.45
N ALA A 154 24.60 10.45 3.41
CA ALA A 154 24.32 9.73 2.19
C ALA A 154 22.85 9.33 2.20
N THR A 155 22.17 9.46 1.07
CA THR A 155 20.75 9.11 0.96
C THR A 155 20.60 7.91 0.05
N LEU A 156 20.06 6.83 0.58
CA LEU A 156 19.66 5.66 -0.18
C LEU A 156 18.17 5.79 -0.55
N THR A 157 17.87 5.79 -1.83
CA THR A 157 16.49 5.74 -2.32
C THR A 157 16.21 4.34 -2.84
N LEU A 158 15.21 3.70 -2.24
CA LEU A 158 14.71 2.39 -2.65
C LEU A 158 13.40 2.55 -3.39
N GLN A 159 13.25 1.91 -4.55
CA GLN A 159 11.98 1.79 -5.26
C GLN A 159 11.68 0.31 -5.42
N TYR A 160 10.50 -0.12 -5.05
CA TYR A 160 10.09 -1.53 -5.09
C TYR A 160 8.58 -1.65 -5.30
N ASN A 161 8.15 -2.84 -5.70
CA ASN A 161 6.75 -3.16 -5.89
C ASN A 161 6.31 -4.23 -4.89
N ASP A 162 5.03 -4.27 -4.58
CA ASP A 162 4.42 -5.42 -3.93
C ASP A 162 3.96 -6.47 -4.96
N LEU A 163 3.43 -7.59 -4.47
CA LEU A 163 2.88 -8.66 -5.32
C LEU A 163 1.59 -8.28 -6.04
N LEU A 164 0.95 -7.19 -5.63
CA LEU A 164 -0.25 -6.65 -6.28
C LEU A 164 0.08 -5.62 -7.36
N GLY A 165 1.38 -5.28 -7.53
CA GLY A 165 1.88 -4.32 -8.51
C GLY A 165 1.86 -2.87 -8.05
N TYR A 166 1.59 -2.58 -6.78
CA TYR A 166 1.74 -1.22 -6.24
C TYR A 166 3.22 -0.89 -6.05
N SER A 167 3.59 0.32 -6.45
CA SER A 167 4.96 0.82 -6.35
C SER A 167 5.14 1.65 -5.08
N TYR A 168 6.29 1.49 -4.43
CA TYR A 168 6.69 2.20 -3.23
C TYR A 168 8.04 2.86 -3.43
N GLU A 169 8.22 4.03 -2.83
CA GLU A 169 9.51 4.72 -2.73
C GLU A 169 9.81 5.00 -1.26
N GLN A 170 11.02 4.67 -0.85
CA GLN A 170 11.50 4.91 0.50
C GLN A 170 12.88 5.57 0.42
N LYS A 171 13.09 6.64 1.21
CA LYS A 171 14.37 7.34 1.37
C LYS A 171 14.88 7.14 2.78
N VAL A 172 16.15 6.78 2.88
CA VAL A 172 16.83 6.50 4.14
C VAL A 172 18.18 7.18 4.18
#